data_a6a61cd35965d45afb8527d58f31acef
#
_entry.id   a6a61cd35965d45afb8527d58f31acef
#
_cell.length_a   1.000
_cell.length_b   1.000
_cell.length_c   1.000
_cell.angle_alpha   90.00
_cell.angle_beta   90.00
_cell.angle_gamma   90.00
#
_symmetry.space_group_name_H-M   'P 1'
#
loop_
_entity.id
_entity.type
_entity.pdbx_description
1 polymer ?
#
loop_
_entity_poly.entity_id
_entity_poly.type
_entity_poly.pdbx_seq_one_letter_code
_entity_poly.pdbx_strand_id
1 'polypeptide(L)'
;MNSGVSREDVEAAYRLILGRTPESEEAITFHQSSPDIAALRQTFLRSPELQSEVGGLPLNLPFLDVEFATSADTLNLMLAKTAAYWNRIGSEAPHWSVLVDEMFSPANILANQEKFFESSKIDEEILIASLARAGFRPSDFRSCVEFGCGVGRLTFRLSSLFQSVIGLDISQPHLRLAQEYCARLGLNNVNFSQVSAANLMPAAGFDFWFSRLVLQHNPPPVAMAILKRAFRSLPIGGVAMFQV
;
A
#
# COMPACT_ATOMS: atom_id res chain seq x y z
N MET A 1 -3.60 13.88 -31.14
CA MET A 1 -3.40 15.18 -30.48
C MET A 1 -1.98 15.21 -29.98
N ASN A 2 -1.16 16.07 -30.56
CA ASN A 2 0.25 16.18 -30.21
C ASN A 2 0.32 16.91 -28.88
N SER A 3 0.51 16.21 -27.80
CA SER A 3 0.77 16.78 -26.48
C SER A 3 2.26 17.12 -26.38
N GLY A 4 2.68 18.15 -27.09
CA GLY A 4 4.01 18.74 -26.89
C GLY A 4 4.14 19.22 -25.43
N VAL A 5 5.37 19.31 -24.95
CA VAL A 5 5.68 19.79 -23.60
C VAL A 5 5.29 21.27 -23.51
N SER A 6 4.41 21.61 -22.58
CA SER A 6 3.98 22.98 -22.33
C SER A 6 5.00 23.74 -21.44
N ARG A 7 4.87 25.05 -21.39
CA ARG A 7 5.63 25.88 -20.44
C ARG A 7 5.35 25.46 -18.99
N GLU A 8 4.08 25.21 -18.67
CA GLU A 8 3.66 24.79 -17.33
C GLU A 8 4.30 23.46 -16.92
N ASP A 9 4.46 22.53 -17.85
CA ASP A 9 5.14 21.25 -17.61
C ASP A 9 6.60 21.45 -17.24
N VAL A 10 7.30 22.35 -17.95
CA VAL A 10 8.70 22.69 -17.67
C VAL A 10 8.83 23.35 -16.30
N GLU A 11 8.02 24.36 -16.01
CA GLU A 11 8.04 25.06 -14.72
C GLU A 11 7.71 24.10 -13.56
N ALA A 12 6.75 23.17 -13.77
CA ALA A 12 6.45 22.13 -12.81
C ALA A 12 7.62 21.18 -12.59
N ALA A 13 8.32 20.77 -13.64
CA ALA A 13 9.51 19.92 -13.54
C ALA A 13 10.62 20.58 -12.73
N TYR A 14 10.94 21.85 -13.00
CA TYR A 14 11.91 22.62 -12.22
C TYR A 14 11.53 22.68 -10.74
N ARG A 15 10.28 23.04 -10.45
CA ARG A 15 9.79 23.19 -9.08
C ARG A 15 9.74 21.88 -8.31
N LEU A 16 9.25 20.79 -8.94
CA LEU A 16 9.01 19.51 -8.27
C LEU A 16 10.27 18.64 -8.20
N ILE A 17 11.18 18.76 -9.15
CA ILE A 17 12.37 17.91 -9.24
C ILE A 17 13.60 18.63 -8.70
N LEU A 18 13.79 19.92 -9.02
CA LEU A 18 14.96 20.68 -8.63
C LEU A 18 14.68 21.74 -7.55
N GLY A 19 13.46 21.82 -7.04
CA GLY A 19 13.10 22.72 -5.94
C GLY A 19 13.21 24.23 -6.23
N ARG A 20 13.35 24.61 -7.51
CA ARG A 20 13.56 26.00 -7.94
C ARG A 20 12.76 26.38 -9.19
N THR A 21 12.81 27.63 -9.61
CA THR A 21 12.28 28.11 -10.89
C THR A 21 13.31 27.97 -11.99
N PRO A 22 12.90 27.93 -13.28
CA PRO A 22 13.82 28.03 -14.41
C PRO A 22 14.65 29.31 -14.34
N GLU A 23 15.92 29.23 -14.73
CA GLU A 23 16.87 30.34 -14.69
C GLU A 23 16.67 31.38 -15.82
N SER A 24 16.05 30.97 -16.93
CA SER A 24 15.83 31.86 -18.07
C SER A 24 14.71 31.38 -19.00
N GLU A 25 14.25 32.25 -19.91
CA GLU A 25 13.31 31.89 -20.98
C GLU A 25 13.93 30.90 -22.00
N GLU A 26 15.25 31.00 -22.22
CA GLU A 26 15.96 30.04 -23.08
C GLU A 26 15.93 28.62 -22.49
N ALA A 27 16.06 28.49 -21.17
CA ALA A 27 15.95 27.19 -20.49
C ALA A 27 14.56 26.60 -20.67
N ILE A 28 13.51 27.40 -20.52
CA ILE A 28 12.12 26.96 -20.75
C ILE A 28 11.96 26.48 -22.20
N THR A 29 12.39 27.30 -23.17
CA THR A 29 12.28 26.99 -24.61
C THR A 29 13.02 25.71 -24.95
N PHE A 30 14.24 25.54 -24.41
CA PHE A 30 15.04 24.32 -24.58
C PHE A 30 14.28 23.09 -24.11
N HIS A 31 13.73 23.11 -22.93
CA HIS A 31 13.00 21.97 -22.36
C HIS A 31 11.63 21.71 -23.02
N GLN A 32 10.98 22.75 -23.55
CA GLN A 32 9.77 22.59 -24.36
C GLN A 32 10.02 21.83 -25.67
N SER A 33 11.25 21.78 -26.15
CA SER A 33 11.64 20.99 -27.35
C SER A 33 11.65 19.46 -27.07
N SER A 34 11.47 19.03 -25.84
CA SER A 34 11.37 17.61 -25.52
C SER A 34 10.21 16.95 -26.25
N PRO A 35 10.40 15.72 -26.78
CA PRO A 35 9.37 15.05 -27.58
C PRO A 35 8.06 14.83 -26.84
N ASP A 36 8.13 14.59 -25.54
CA ASP A 36 6.99 14.36 -24.65
C ASP A 36 7.37 14.58 -23.17
N ILE A 37 6.39 14.48 -22.28
CA ILE A 37 6.57 14.61 -20.82
C ILE A 37 7.51 13.55 -20.25
N ALA A 38 7.53 12.34 -20.80
CA ALA A 38 8.41 11.28 -20.31
C ALA A 38 9.87 11.61 -20.61
N ALA A 39 10.17 12.14 -21.80
CA ALA A 39 11.50 12.60 -22.18
C ALA A 39 11.93 13.81 -21.34
N LEU A 40 11.05 14.79 -21.12
CA LEU A 40 11.30 15.91 -20.22
C LEU A 40 11.69 15.41 -18.83
N ARG A 41 10.88 14.55 -18.23
CA ARG A 41 11.14 13.95 -16.92
C ARG A 41 12.49 13.24 -16.86
N GLN A 42 12.84 12.45 -17.89
CA GLN A 42 14.14 11.78 -17.96
C GLN A 42 15.32 12.75 -17.98
N THR A 43 15.18 13.87 -18.70
CA THR A 43 16.21 14.92 -18.74
C THR A 43 16.48 15.48 -17.35
N PHE A 44 15.42 15.82 -16.60
CA PHE A 44 15.57 16.32 -15.23
C PHE A 44 16.13 15.28 -14.26
N LEU A 45 15.65 14.04 -14.31
CA LEU A 45 16.14 12.96 -13.45
C LEU A 45 17.62 12.61 -13.69
N ARG A 46 18.14 12.91 -14.89
CA ARG A 46 19.55 12.71 -15.26
C ARG A 46 20.41 13.97 -15.13
N SER A 47 19.82 15.08 -14.71
CA SER A 47 20.58 16.33 -14.59
C SER A 47 21.69 16.21 -13.54
N PRO A 48 22.88 16.76 -13.81
CA PRO A 48 23.97 16.81 -12.83
C PRO A 48 23.55 17.54 -11.54
N GLU A 49 22.65 18.53 -11.66
CA GLU A 49 22.12 19.30 -10.54
C GLU A 49 21.38 18.39 -9.56
N LEU A 50 20.38 17.62 -10.04
CA LEU A 50 19.68 16.68 -9.18
C LEU A 50 20.61 15.62 -8.59
N GLN A 51 21.54 15.09 -9.39
CA GLN A 51 22.50 14.10 -8.92
C GLN A 51 23.39 14.63 -7.79
N SER A 52 23.73 15.92 -7.84
CA SER A 52 24.49 16.59 -6.79
C SER A 52 23.67 16.77 -5.50
N GLU A 53 22.38 17.14 -5.62
CA GLU A 53 21.49 17.36 -4.47
C GLU A 53 21.12 16.07 -3.74
N VAL A 54 20.87 15.00 -4.49
CA VAL A 54 20.51 13.69 -3.88
C VAL A 54 21.72 12.86 -3.43
N GLY A 55 22.91 13.46 -3.35
CA GLY A 55 24.09 12.83 -2.74
C GLY A 55 24.64 11.64 -3.54
N GLY A 56 24.52 11.67 -4.86
CA GLY A 56 25.13 10.64 -5.71
C GLY A 56 24.39 9.30 -5.72
N LEU A 57 23.13 9.25 -5.29
CA LEU A 57 22.29 8.07 -5.54
C LEU A 57 22.19 7.88 -7.06
N PRO A 58 22.61 6.73 -7.61
CA PRO A 58 22.56 6.48 -9.04
C PRO A 58 21.10 6.40 -9.48
N LEU A 59 20.51 7.53 -9.90
CA LEU A 59 19.20 7.56 -10.58
C LEU A 59 19.26 6.92 -11.98
N ASN A 60 20.45 6.44 -12.38
CA ASN A 60 20.69 5.62 -13.57
C ASN A 60 20.47 4.12 -13.32
N LEU A 61 19.55 3.76 -12.44
CA LEU A 61 19.08 2.37 -12.43
C LEU A 61 18.46 2.08 -13.79
N PRO A 62 18.90 1.00 -14.46
CA PRO A 62 18.28 0.60 -15.71
C PRO A 62 16.78 0.40 -15.45
N PHE A 63 15.94 0.78 -16.42
CA PHE A 63 14.53 0.43 -16.37
C PHE A 63 14.44 -1.09 -16.17
N LEU A 64 13.96 -1.50 -15.00
CA LEU A 64 13.59 -2.88 -14.80
C LEU A 64 12.28 -3.10 -15.54
N ASP A 65 12.33 -3.98 -16.52
CA ASP A 65 11.12 -4.47 -17.16
C ASP A 65 10.36 -5.31 -16.12
N VAL A 66 9.30 -4.73 -15.56
CA VAL A 66 8.52 -5.38 -14.50
C VAL A 66 7.34 -6.10 -15.13
N GLU A 67 7.33 -7.41 -15.07
CA GLU A 67 6.23 -8.24 -15.52
C GLU A 67 5.05 -8.10 -14.54
N PHE A 68 3.98 -7.43 -14.97
CA PHE A 68 2.73 -7.29 -14.20
C PHE A 68 1.67 -8.32 -14.56
N ALA A 69 1.88 -9.08 -15.62
CA ALA A 69 0.95 -10.09 -16.10
C ALA A 69 1.61 -11.47 -16.11
N THR A 70 0.82 -12.49 -15.80
CA THR A 70 1.26 -13.89 -15.86
C THR A 70 0.09 -14.80 -16.16
N SER A 71 0.33 -16.08 -16.45
CA SER A 71 -0.72 -17.08 -16.60
C SER A 71 -1.46 -17.32 -15.28
N ALA A 72 -2.70 -17.80 -15.37
CA ALA A 72 -3.49 -18.16 -14.18
C ALA A 72 -2.78 -19.22 -13.32
N ASP A 73 -2.15 -20.20 -13.95
CA ASP A 73 -1.44 -21.26 -13.24
C ASP A 73 -0.21 -20.72 -12.50
N THR A 74 0.56 -19.84 -13.13
CA THR A 74 1.70 -19.19 -12.49
C THR A 74 1.26 -18.30 -11.34
N LEU A 75 0.16 -17.53 -11.51
CA LEU A 75 -0.40 -16.71 -10.44
C LEU A 75 -0.84 -17.55 -9.24
N ASN A 76 -1.51 -18.69 -9.50
CA ASN A 76 -1.91 -19.63 -8.45
C ASN A 76 -0.71 -20.20 -7.71
N LEU A 77 0.37 -20.55 -8.43
CA LEU A 77 1.61 -21.03 -7.82
C LEU A 77 2.28 -19.95 -6.96
N MET A 78 2.33 -18.70 -7.43
CA MET A 78 2.86 -17.57 -6.66
C MET A 78 2.07 -17.37 -5.36
N LEU A 79 0.73 -17.34 -5.44
CA LEU A 79 -0.15 -17.21 -4.28
C LEU A 79 0.02 -18.39 -3.31
N ALA A 80 0.15 -19.61 -3.80
CA ALA A 80 0.38 -20.77 -2.95
C ALA A 80 1.72 -20.67 -2.20
N LYS A 81 2.79 -20.22 -2.85
CA LYS A 81 4.09 -19.97 -2.20
C LYS A 81 4.00 -18.86 -1.15
N THR A 82 3.31 -17.75 -1.47
CA THR A 82 3.07 -16.66 -0.53
C THR A 82 2.29 -17.16 0.70
N ALA A 83 1.23 -17.95 0.48
CA ALA A 83 0.44 -18.55 1.55
C ALA A 83 1.28 -19.47 2.43
N ALA A 84 2.09 -20.35 1.84
CA ALA A 84 2.96 -21.26 2.59
C ALA A 84 3.95 -20.49 3.47
N TYR A 85 4.57 -19.44 2.94
CA TYR A 85 5.49 -18.59 3.70
C TYR A 85 4.79 -17.92 4.89
N TRP A 86 3.67 -17.20 4.64
CA TRP A 86 2.97 -16.46 5.68
C TRP A 86 2.29 -17.37 6.72
N ASN A 87 1.82 -18.57 6.34
CA ASN A 87 1.32 -19.55 7.30
C ASN A 87 2.43 -20.05 8.22
N ARG A 88 3.62 -20.32 7.67
CA ARG A 88 4.78 -20.74 8.46
C ARG A 88 5.20 -19.66 9.45
N ILE A 89 5.50 -18.45 8.97
CA ILE A 89 5.98 -17.36 9.84
C ILE A 89 4.90 -16.92 10.83
N GLY A 90 3.63 -16.97 10.45
CA GLY A 90 2.49 -16.70 11.32
C GLY A 90 2.31 -17.73 12.43
N SER A 91 2.82 -18.95 12.25
CA SER A 91 2.86 -19.97 13.32
C SER A 91 4.09 -19.81 14.21
N GLU A 92 5.23 -19.41 13.64
CA GLU A 92 6.51 -19.32 14.35
C GLU A 92 6.67 -17.99 15.11
N ALA A 93 6.33 -16.87 14.47
CA ALA A 93 6.57 -15.51 15.00
C ALA A 93 5.48 -14.51 14.52
N PRO A 94 4.20 -14.70 14.90
CA PRO A 94 3.08 -13.96 14.31
C PRO A 94 3.17 -12.44 14.49
N HIS A 95 3.54 -11.95 15.66
CA HIS A 95 3.61 -10.52 15.92
C HIS A 95 4.84 -9.88 15.27
N TRP A 96 5.98 -10.57 15.39
CA TRP A 96 7.24 -10.12 14.80
C TRP A 96 7.14 -10.03 13.27
N SER A 97 6.43 -10.95 12.63
CA SER A 97 6.24 -10.92 11.16
C SER A 97 5.39 -9.76 10.66
N VAL A 98 4.55 -9.17 11.53
CA VAL A 98 3.74 -7.98 11.22
C VAL A 98 4.50 -6.70 11.49
N LEU A 99 5.32 -6.68 12.55
CA LEU A 99 6.15 -5.53 12.92
C LEU A 99 7.50 -6.04 13.42
N VAL A 100 8.52 -5.89 12.57
CA VAL A 100 9.88 -6.42 12.81
C VAL A 100 10.58 -5.56 13.86
N ASP A 101 10.44 -5.99 15.12
CA ASP A 101 11.12 -5.42 16.27
C ASP A 101 11.38 -6.54 17.28
N GLU A 102 12.56 -6.56 17.92
CA GLU A 102 12.93 -7.59 18.88
C GLU A 102 11.96 -7.67 20.07
N MET A 103 11.35 -6.56 20.47
CA MET A 103 10.33 -6.55 21.53
C MET A 103 9.06 -7.34 21.18
N PHE A 104 8.81 -7.60 19.89
CA PHE A 104 7.67 -8.35 19.41
C PHE A 104 8.02 -9.78 18.96
N SER A 105 9.27 -10.20 19.20
CA SER A 105 9.71 -11.58 18.98
C SER A 105 8.91 -12.56 19.85
N PRO A 106 8.87 -13.85 19.49
CA PRO A 106 8.17 -14.87 20.28
C PRO A 106 8.60 -14.92 21.74
N ALA A 107 9.87 -14.58 22.04
CA ALA A 107 10.38 -14.54 23.41
C ALA A 107 9.86 -13.34 24.22
N ASN A 108 9.55 -12.21 23.57
CA ASN A 108 9.31 -10.94 24.24
C ASN A 108 7.86 -10.45 24.13
N ILE A 109 7.06 -11.01 23.23
CA ILE A 109 5.72 -10.50 22.91
C ILE A 109 4.76 -10.51 24.11
N LEU A 110 4.85 -11.50 24.97
CA LEU A 110 3.93 -11.60 26.12
C LEU A 110 4.03 -10.37 27.04
N ALA A 111 5.25 -9.82 27.23
CA ALA A 111 5.47 -8.62 28.02
C ALA A 111 5.18 -7.32 27.26
N ASN A 112 5.06 -7.37 25.92
CA ASN A 112 4.96 -6.20 25.07
C ASN A 112 3.70 -6.18 24.17
N GLN A 113 2.73 -7.08 24.42
CA GLN A 113 1.54 -7.20 23.58
C GLN A 113 0.72 -5.89 23.52
N GLU A 114 0.59 -5.18 24.64
CA GLU A 114 -0.08 -3.89 24.68
C GLU A 114 0.62 -2.87 23.79
N LYS A 115 1.94 -2.76 23.90
CA LYS A 115 2.74 -1.85 23.05
C LYS A 115 2.63 -2.20 21.57
N PHE A 116 2.55 -3.51 21.24
CA PHE A 116 2.37 -3.96 19.86
C PHE A 116 1.07 -3.42 19.28
N PHE A 117 -0.04 -3.59 19.98
CA PHE A 117 -1.33 -3.10 19.51
C PHE A 117 -1.42 -1.56 19.55
N GLU A 118 -0.86 -0.92 20.58
CA GLU A 118 -0.80 0.55 20.67
C GLU A 118 0.02 1.18 19.53
N SER A 119 1.04 0.51 19.01
CA SER A 119 1.82 0.99 17.86
C SER A 119 0.99 1.27 16.62
N SER A 120 -0.21 0.66 16.50
CA SER A 120 -1.13 0.89 15.37
C SER A 120 -1.78 2.27 15.38
N LYS A 121 -1.64 3.05 16.46
CA LYS A 121 -2.17 4.41 16.55
C LYS A 121 -1.61 5.31 15.45
N ILE A 122 -0.33 5.18 15.16
CA ILE A 122 0.29 5.96 14.07
C ILE A 122 -0.30 5.60 12.70
N ASP A 123 -0.68 4.35 12.49
CA ASP A 123 -1.29 3.89 11.24
C ASP A 123 -2.71 4.44 11.08
N GLU A 124 -3.47 4.50 12.19
CA GLU A 124 -4.78 5.14 12.26
C GLU A 124 -4.67 6.64 11.96
N GLU A 125 -3.72 7.34 12.56
CA GLU A 125 -3.47 8.76 12.34
C GLU A 125 -3.10 9.05 10.87
N ILE A 126 -2.25 8.20 10.26
CA ILE A 126 -1.89 8.29 8.84
C ILE A 126 -3.12 8.10 7.95
N LEU A 127 -3.99 7.13 8.26
CA LEU A 127 -5.22 6.89 7.53
C LEU A 127 -6.13 8.12 7.58
N ILE A 128 -6.41 8.63 8.77
CA ILE A 128 -7.28 9.80 8.97
C ILE A 128 -6.71 11.03 8.25
N ALA A 129 -5.42 11.31 8.41
CA ALA A 129 -4.77 12.44 7.76
C ALA A 129 -4.75 12.31 6.23
N SER A 130 -4.60 11.10 5.70
CA SER A 130 -4.61 10.84 4.25
C SER A 130 -6.00 11.02 3.65
N LEU A 131 -7.03 10.54 4.33
CA LEU A 131 -8.42 10.77 3.94
C LEU A 131 -8.74 12.28 3.96
N ALA A 132 -8.35 12.98 5.03
CA ALA A 132 -8.60 14.43 5.14
C ALA A 132 -7.94 15.22 4.00
N ARG A 133 -6.70 14.87 3.60
CA ARG A 133 -6.05 15.50 2.43
C ARG A 133 -6.79 15.25 1.12
N ALA A 134 -7.47 14.11 1.00
CA ALA A 134 -8.31 13.78 -0.16
C ALA A 134 -9.73 14.33 -0.07
N GLY A 135 -10.07 15.07 0.99
CA GLY A 135 -11.40 15.64 1.20
C GLY A 135 -12.42 14.68 1.80
N PHE A 136 -11.98 13.58 2.39
CA PHE A 136 -12.82 12.56 3.01
C PHE A 136 -12.60 12.46 4.52
N ARG A 137 -13.55 11.83 5.19
CA ARG A 137 -13.47 11.39 6.59
C ARG A 137 -13.82 9.90 6.67
N PRO A 138 -13.35 9.15 7.67
CA PRO A 138 -13.77 7.75 7.86
C PRO A 138 -15.29 7.57 7.89
N SER A 139 -16.02 8.51 8.48
CA SER A 139 -17.49 8.51 8.57
C SER A 139 -18.22 8.64 7.23
N ASP A 140 -17.53 9.00 6.16
CA ASP A 140 -18.11 9.07 4.81
C ASP A 140 -18.25 7.66 4.19
N PHE A 141 -17.66 6.64 4.83
CA PHE A 141 -17.70 5.23 4.42
C PHE A 141 -18.38 4.37 5.49
N ARG A 142 -19.09 3.34 5.06
CA ARG A 142 -19.80 2.43 5.97
C ARG A 142 -18.96 1.21 6.32
N SER A 143 -18.27 0.65 5.34
CA SER A 143 -17.63 -0.66 5.44
C SER A 143 -16.21 -0.62 4.92
N CYS A 144 -15.27 -1.05 5.75
CA CYS A 144 -13.86 -1.14 5.41
C CYS A 144 -13.44 -2.59 5.18
N VAL A 145 -12.68 -2.83 4.12
CA VAL A 145 -11.86 -4.04 3.98
C VAL A 145 -10.42 -3.67 4.29
N GLU A 146 -9.82 -4.32 5.28
CA GLU A 146 -8.38 -4.30 5.51
C GLU A 146 -7.74 -5.53 4.88
N PHE A 147 -6.96 -5.33 3.82
CA PHE A 147 -6.26 -6.41 3.13
C PHE A 147 -4.85 -6.59 3.70
N GLY A 148 -4.55 -7.81 4.18
CA GLY A 148 -3.34 -8.14 4.91
C GLY A 148 -3.41 -7.69 6.37
N CYS A 149 -4.50 -8.01 7.06
CA CYS A 149 -4.75 -7.56 8.43
C CYS A 149 -3.82 -8.19 9.48
N GLY A 150 -3.09 -9.27 9.12
CA GLY A 150 -2.19 -9.96 10.04
C GLY A 150 -2.92 -10.43 11.30
N VAL A 151 -2.35 -10.15 12.46
CA VAL A 151 -2.94 -10.45 13.79
C VAL A 151 -3.97 -9.41 14.26
N GLY A 152 -4.49 -8.59 13.35
CA GLY A 152 -5.51 -7.60 13.67
C GLY A 152 -4.98 -6.34 14.35
N ARG A 153 -3.67 -6.04 14.21
CA ARG A 153 -3.01 -4.91 14.88
C ARG A 153 -3.68 -3.57 14.62
N LEU A 154 -4.17 -3.33 13.39
CA LEU A 154 -4.91 -2.12 13.04
C LEU A 154 -6.43 -2.38 12.97
N THR A 155 -6.86 -3.60 12.66
CA THR A 155 -8.28 -3.96 12.48
C THR A 155 -9.17 -3.52 13.65
N PHE A 156 -8.67 -3.69 14.90
CA PHE A 156 -9.45 -3.28 16.09
C PHE A 156 -9.69 -1.76 16.14
N ARG A 157 -8.75 -0.94 15.64
CA ARG A 157 -8.94 0.52 15.58
C ARG A 157 -9.90 0.90 14.45
N LEU A 158 -9.79 0.21 13.30
CA LEU A 158 -10.72 0.43 12.19
C LEU A 158 -12.17 0.16 12.62
N SER A 159 -12.40 -0.75 13.57
CA SER A 159 -13.74 -1.04 14.10
C SER A 159 -14.41 0.15 14.77
N SER A 160 -13.65 1.12 15.28
CA SER A 160 -14.20 2.36 15.85
C SER A 160 -14.46 3.44 14.79
N LEU A 161 -13.85 3.31 13.62
CA LEU A 161 -13.95 4.30 12.53
C LEU A 161 -15.05 3.94 11.51
N PHE A 162 -15.35 2.63 11.35
CA PHE A 162 -16.29 2.13 10.34
C PHE A 162 -17.40 1.29 10.99
N GLN A 163 -18.58 1.28 10.37
CA GLN A 163 -19.72 0.48 10.87
C GLN A 163 -19.47 -1.02 10.76
N SER A 164 -18.69 -1.44 9.77
CA SER A 164 -18.29 -2.82 9.54
C SER A 164 -16.86 -2.90 9.02
N VAL A 165 -16.09 -3.84 9.52
CA VAL A 165 -14.72 -4.11 9.08
C VAL A 165 -14.58 -5.57 8.69
N ILE A 166 -13.94 -5.83 7.55
CA ILE A 166 -13.56 -7.17 7.10
C ILE A 166 -12.04 -7.22 7.02
N GLY A 167 -11.43 -7.96 7.94
CA GLY A 167 -9.99 -8.26 7.90
C GLY A 167 -9.72 -9.44 6.97
N LEU A 168 -8.90 -9.23 5.96
CA LEU A 168 -8.47 -10.27 5.03
C LEU A 168 -6.99 -10.57 5.22
N ASP A 169 -6.64 -11.85 5.31
CA ASP A 169 -5.24 -12.28 5.31
C ASP A 169 -5.09 -13.64 4.63
N ILE A 170 -3.91 -13.92 4.11
CA ILE A 170 -3.58 -15.21 3.49
C ILE A 170 -3.18 -16.26 4.54
N SER A 171 -2.77 -15.81 5.73
CA SER A 171 -2.27 -16.62 6.82
C SER A 171 -3.36 -16.96 7.82
N GLN A 172 -3.76 -18.21 7.87
CA GLN A 172 -4.73 -18.70 8.85
C GLN A 172 -4.26 -18.58 10.32
N PRO A 173 -2.96 -18.80 10.64
CA PRO A 173 -2.46 -18.56 12.01
C PRO A 173 -2.62 -17.09 12.45
N HIS A 174 -2.35 -16.13 11.58
CA HIS A 174 -2.56 -14.71 11.89
C HIS A 174 -4.04 -14.41 12.14
N LEU A 175 -4.92 -14.87 11.26
CA LEU A 175 -6.37 -14.65 11.39
C LEU A 175 -6.95 -15.19 12.69
N ARG A 176 -6.47 -16.35 13.17
CA ARG A 176 -6.89 -16.88 14.46
C ARG A 176 -6.57 -15.93 15.61
N LEU A 177 -5.35 -15.39 15.64
CA LEU A 177 -4.94 -14.42 16.65
C LEU A 177 -5.72 -13.11 16.55
N ALA A 178 -5.99 -12.64 15.32
CA ALA A 178 -6.81 -11.46 15.08
C ALA A 178 -8.25 -11.66 15.61
N GLN A 179 -8.86 -12.81 15.35
CA GLN A 179 -10.19 -13.18 15.85
C GLN A 179 -10.22 -13.23 17.37
N GLU A 180 -9.25 -13.91 17.99
CA GLU A 180 -9.13 -14.01 19.44
C GLU A 180 -8.95 -12.63 20.10
N TYR A 181 -8.13 -11.75 19.50
CA TYR A 181 -7.91 -10.42 20.01
C TYR A 181 -9.18 -9.56 19.95
N CYS A 182 -9.84 -9.50 18.78
CA CYS A 182 -11.07 -8.75 18.62
C CYS A 182 -12.23 -9.29 19.49
N ALA A 183 -12.31 -10.61 19.65
CA ALA A 183 -13.30 -11.23 20.55
C ALA A 183 -13.07 -10.84 22.00
N ARG A 184 -11.83 -10.80 22.48
CA ARG A 184 -11.49 -10.33 23.84
C ARG A 184 -11.89 -8.87 24.08
N LEU A 185 -11.85 -8.04 23.03
CA LEU A 185 -12.30 -6.65 23.10
C LEU A 185 -13.81 -6.48 22.94
N GLY A 186 -14.57 -7.56 22.72
CA GLY A 186 -16.01 -7.52 22.50
C GLY A 186 -16.45 -6.85 21.20
N LEU A 187 -15.59 -6.83 20.18
CA LEU A 187 -15.90 -6.20 18.89
C LEU A 187 -16.86 -7.08 18.07
N ASN A 188 -18.05 -6.56 17.79
CA ASN A 188 -19.10 -7.27 17.07
C ASN A 188 -19.24 -6.86 15.60
N ASN A 189 -18.51 -5.84 15.17
CA ASN A 189 -18.57 -5.29 13.82
C ASN A 189 -17.34 -5.65 12.96
N VAL A 190 -16.52 -6.61 13.43
CA VAL A 190 -15.34 -7.10 12.72
C VAL A 190 -15.54 -8.55 12.29
N ASN A 191 -15.29 -8.83 11.03
CA ASN A 191 -15.26 -10.18 10.48
C ASN A 191 -13.90 -10.45 9.82
N PHE A 192 -13.49 -11.72 9.83
CA PHE A 192 -12.23 -12.12 9.21
C PHE A 192 -12.44 -13.20 8.16
N SER A 193 -11.68 -13.13 7.07
CA SER A 193 -11.74 -14.14 6.01
C SER A 193 -10.36 -14.41 5.44
N GLN A 194 -10.07 -15.69 5.21
CA GLN A 194 -8.83 -16.09 4.57
C GLN A 194 -8.91 -15.86 3.07
N VAL A 195 -7.89 -15.19 2.50
CA VAL A 195 -7.75 -15.04 1.06
C VAL A 195 -7.07 -16.26 0.44
N SER A 196 -7.45 -16.54 -0.80
CA SER A 196 -6.87 -17.59 -1.62
C SER A 196 -6.88 -17.16 -3.09
N ALA A 197 -6.25 -17.95 -3.96
CA ALA A 197 -6.30 -17.72 -5.40
C ALA A 197 -7.72 -17.65 -5.97
N ALA A 198 -8.65 -18.44 -5.41
CA ALA A 198 -10.06 -18.43 -5.80
C ALA A 198 -10.85 -17.25 -5.19
N ASN A 199 -10.42 -16.72 -4.06
CA ASN A 199 -11.12 -15.67 -3.32
C ASN A 199 -10.12 -14.66 -2.75
N LEU A 200 -9.68 -13.72 -3.60
CA LEU A 200 -8.77 -12.63 -3.22
C LEU A 200 -9.49 -11.45 -2.55
N MET A 201 -10.80 -11.34 -2.75
CA MET A 201 -11.57 -10.19 -2.29
C MET A 201 -13.05 -10.57 -2.15
N PRO A 202 -13.80 -10.01 -1.18
CA PRO A 202 -15.26 -10.10 -1.19
C PRO A 202 -15.81 -9.56 -2.50
N ALA A 203 -16.91 -10.15 -2.98
CA ALA A 203 -17.52 -9.73 -4.25
C ALA A 203 -18.10 -8.32 -4.17
N ALA A 204 -18.61 -7.92 -3.00
CA ALA A 204 -19.22 -6.62 -2.73
C ALA A 204 -19.35 -6.42 -1.21
N GLY A 205 -19.91 -5.28 -0.79
CA GLY A 205 -20.28 -5.04 0.62
C GLY A 205 -19.29 -4.18 1.38
N PHE A 206 -18.38 -3.48 0.67
CA PHE A 206 -17.50 -2.48 1.25
C PHE A 206 -17.37 -1.29 0.31
N ASP A 207 -17.12 -0.12 0.87
CA ASP A 207 -16.93 1.15 0.16
C ASP A 207 -15.58 1.80 0.44
N PHE A 208 -14.81 1.24 1.39
CA PHE A 208 -13.42 1.60 1.64
C PHE A 208 -12.53 0.37 1.65
N TRP A 209 -11.44 0.41 0.88
CA TRP A 209 -10.43 -0.64 0.85
C TRP A 209 -9.10 -0.10 1.31
N PHE A 210 -8.51 -0.76 2.29
CA PHE A 210 -7.26 -0.38 2.92
C PHE A 210 -6.23 -1.51 2.88
N SER A 211 -4.98 -1.18 2.53
CA SER A 211 -3.86 -2.12 2.61
C SER A 211 -2.56 -1.37 2.87
N ARG A 212 -1.85 -1.74 3.93
CA ARG A 212 -0.58 -1.12 4.29
C ARG A 212 0.47 -2.15 4.65
N LEU A 213 1.69 -1.97 4.13
CA LEU A 213 2.83 -2.87 4.34
C LEU A 213 2.58 -4.32 3.87
N VAL A 214 1.76 -4.50 2.83
CA VAL A 214 1.34 -5.82 2.32
C VAL A 214 1.75 -6.03 0.87
N LEU A 215 1.43 -5.09 -0.02
CA LEU A 215 1.62 -5.28 -1.46
C LEU A 215 3.09 -5.43 -1.83
N GLN A 216 3.99 -4.75 -1.13
CA GLN A 216 5.44 -4.85 -1.29
C GLN A 216 6.01 -6.26 -1.02
N HIS A 217 5.29 -7.12 -0.31
CA HIS A 217 5.69 -8.49 -0.02
C HIS A 217 5.19 -9.50 -1.07
N ASN A 218 4.57 -9.01 -2.12
CA ASN A 218 4.02 -9.85 -3.17
C ASN A 218 4.77 -9.64 -4.49
N PRO A 219 4.96 -10.71 -5.31
CA PRO A 219 5.42 -10.52 -6.67
C PRO A 219 4.50 -9.56 -7.45
N PRO A 220 5.03 -8.76 -8.39
CA PRO A 220 4.25 -7.75 -9.11
C PRO A 220 2.95 -8.29 -9.76
N PRO A 221 2.91 -9.50 -10.38
CA PRO A 221 1.65 -10.05 -10.91
C PRO A 221 0.61 -10.31 -9.82
N VAL A 222 1.02 -10.74 -8.62
CA VAL A 222 0.12 -10.97 -7.47
C VAL A 222 -0.42 -9.65 -6.95
N ALA A 223 0.46 -8.65 -6.73
CA ALA A 223 0.04 -7.31 -6.30
C ALA A 223 -0.95 -6.69 -7.31
N MET A 224 -0.68 -6.82 -8.60
CA MET A 224 -1.58 -6.35 -9.65
C MET A 224 -2.92 -7.09 -9.65
N ALA A 225 -2.93 -8.41 -9.42
CA ALA A 225 -4.17 -9.19 -9.32
C ALA A 225 -5.03 -8.75 -8.13
N ILE A 226 -4.39 -8.50 -6.97
CA ILE A 226 -5.04 -7.97 -5.76
C ILE A 226 -5.69 -6.61 -6.07
N LEU A 227 -4.91 -5.65 -6.60
CA LEU A 227 -5.39 -4.31 -6.94
C LEU A 227 -6.55 -4.33 -7.94
N LYS A 228 -6.40 -5.11 -9.02
CA LYS A 228 -7.48 -5.26 -10.03
C LYS A 228 -8.77 -5.80 -9.39
N ARG A 229 -8.65 -6.73 -8.46
CA ARG A 229 -9.81 -7.30 -7.79
C ARG A 229 -10.43 -6.29 -6.81
N ALA A 230 -9.60 -5.58 -6.03
CA ALA A 230 -10.06 -4.54 -5.12
C ALA A 230 -10.85 -3.45 -5.85
N PHE A 231 -10.29 -2.88 -6.92
CA PHE A 231 -10.95 -1.84 -7.72
C PHE A 231 -12.25 -2.31 -8.39
N ARG A 232 -12.32 -3.59 -8.80
CA ARG A 232 -13.56 -4.14 -9.37
C ARG A 232 -14.66 -4.40 -8.34
N SER A 233 -14.28 -4.60 -7.09
CA SER A 233 -15.22 -4.87 -6.00
C SER A 233 -15.69 -3.60 -5.30
N LEU A 234 -14.98 -2.49 -5.44
CA LEU A 234 -15.41 -1.20 -4.92
C LEU A 234 -16.60 -0.66 -5.73
N PRO A 235 -17.61 -0.10 -5.08
CA PRO A 235 -18.70 0.59 -5.76
C PRO A 235 -18.21 1.92 -6.37
N ILE A 236 -19.04 2.52 -7.22
CA ILE A 236 -18.82 3.90 -7.70
C ILE A 236 -18.81 4.82 -6.48
N GLY A 237 -17.78 5.65 -6.36
CA GLY A 237 -17.56 6.53 -5.20
C GLY A 237 -16.82 5.86 -4.04
N GLY A 238 -16.54 4.55 -4.12
CA GLY A 238 -15.69 3.87 -3.15
C GLY A 238 -14.23 4.31 -3.26
N VAL A 239 -13.49 4.22 -2.16
CA VAL A 239 -12.10 4.67 -2.06
C VAL A 239 -11.16 3.53 -1.72
N ALA A 240 -10.00 3.50 -2.37
CA ALA A 240 -8.89 2.62 -2.04
C ALA A 240 -7.72 3.44 -1.50
N MET A 241 -7.20 3.06 -0.33
CA MET A 241 -5.96 3.60 0.23
C MET A 241 -4.96 2.47 0.45
N PHE A 242 -3.81 2.56 -0.18
CA PHE A 242 -2.81 1.49 -0.10
C PHE A 242 -1.39 2.01 -0.27
N GLN A 243 -0.44 1.18 0.14
CA GLN A 243 1.00 1.38 -0.02
C GLN A 243 1.57 0.28 -0.92
N VAL A 244 2.44 0.64 -1.85
CA VAL A 244 3.25 -0.24 -2.70
C VAL A 244 4.72 0.00 -2.47
#